data_bf9564690569aafece542d5df24496ba
#
_entry.id   bf9564690569aafece542d5df24496ba
#
_cell.length_a   1.000
_cell.length_b   1.000
_cell.length_c   1.000
_cell.angle_alpha   90.00
_cell.angle_beta   90.00
_cell.angle_gamma   90.00
#
_symmetry.space_group_name_H-M   'P 1'
#
loop_
_entity.id
_entity.type
_entity.pdbx_description
1 polymer ?
#
loop_
_entity_poly.entity_id
_entity_poly.type
_entity_poly.pdbx_seq_one_letter_code
_entity_poly.pdbx_strand_id
1 'polypeptide(L)'
;MKTIEIQLPANCRGRFPFRLATTSFIVPGDYLPNVRGLAPWFDEIELLFFEAAEDFPAPALVDGLVAAHHELGIGYNVHLPVDLPLCDPHAGVRRQAAVRMGAILKALAPLAASTATLHLNLPAPERGASSRRRWQAHAREAVAWILETSDLDGRRLSVETLDYPLEWLADVIEALDLGVCLDFGHLALAGVDWTEAYQRWASRCDILHLHAVQDGRDHHPLDCLGPGQGDVVRNILATFSGTVSLEVFSLPALRRSVAWLAQMESGTATACRNG
;
A
#
# COMPACT_ATOMS: atom_id res chain seq x y z
N MET A 1 -26.20 -0.64 12.18
CA MET A 1 -25.11 0.18 11.60
C MET A 1 -25.64 0.90 10.37
N LYS A 2 -25.35 2.20 10.20
CA LYS A 2 -25.71 2.90 8.93
C LYS A 2 -24.83 2.35 7.81
N THR A 3 -25.44 1.82 6.75
CA THR A 3 -24.74 1.42 5.55
C THR A 3 -24.35 2.68 4.77
N ILE A 4 -23.08 2.83 4.42
CA ILE A 4 -22.65 3.90 3.51
C ILE A 4 -22.97 3.44 2.09
N GLU A 5 -23.81 4.17 1.38
CA GLU A 5 -24.09 3.89 -0.03
C GLU A 5 -23.02 4.56 -0.90
N ILE A 6 -22.20 3.75 -1.56
CA ILE A 6 -21.16 4.20 -2.49
C ILE A 6 -21.59 3.82 -3.90
N GLN A 7 -21.59 4.81 -4.80
CA GLN A 7 -21.83 4.62 -6.22
C GLN A 7 -20.59 5.04 -7.00
N LEU A 8 -20.04 4.11 -7.78
CA LEU A 8 -18.86 4.33 -8.64
C LEU A 8 -19.26 4.25 -10.12
N PRO A 9 -18.50 4.87 -11.04
CA PRO A 9 -18.81 4.92 -12.47
C PRO A 9 -18.69 3.56 -13.17
N ALA A 10 -17.92 2.64 -12.61
CA ALA A 10 -17.76 1.26 -13.10
C ALA A 10 -17.53 0.30 -11.94
N ASN A 11 -18.00 -0.93 -12.09
CA ASN A 11 -17.62 -2.03 -11.20
C ASN A 11 -16.30 -2.60 -11.71
N CYS A 12 -15.27 -2.54 -10.88
CA CYS A 12 -13.91 -2.97 -11.22
C CYS A 12 -13.52 -4.31 -10.59
N ARG A 13 -14.39 -4.89 -9.76
CA ARG A 13 -14.11 -6.14 -9.06
C ARG A 13 -13.97 -7.31 -10.04
N GLY A 14 -12.85 -8.04 -9.96
CA GLY A 14 -12.55 -9.20 -10.81
C GLY A 14 -12.34 -8.87 -12.29
N ARG A 15 -12.05 -7.61 -12.65
CA ARG A 15 -11.96 -7.18 -14.06
C ARG A 15 -10.54 -7.08 -14.58
N PHE A 16 -9.55 -7.00 -13.70
CA PHE A 16 -8.16 -6.80 -14.06
C PHE A 16 -7.31 -8.05 -13.81
N PRO A 17 -6.12 -8.20 -14.44
CA PRO A 17 -5.19 -9.29 -14.13
C PRO A 17 -4.57 -9.18 -12.71
N PHE A 18 -4.73 -8.03 -12.07
CA PHE A 18 -4.32 -7.73 -10.71
C PHE A 18 -5.55 -7.56 -9.80
N ARG A 19 -5.37 -7.61 -8.50
CA ARG A 19 -6.42 -7.26 -7.53
C ARG A 19 -6.49 -5.75 -7.40
N LEU A 20 -7.65 -5.18 -7.66
CA LEU A 20 -7.87 -3.74 -7.44
C LEU A 20 -8.34 -3.50 -6.02
N ALA A 21 -7.66 -2.58 -5.34
CA ALA A 21 -7.96 -2.12 -3.99
C ALA A 21 -8.15 -0.60 -3.93
N THR A 22 -8.67 -0.14 -2.81
CA THR A 22 -8.65 1.28 -2.40
C THR A 22 -8.61 1.36 -0.88
N THR A 23 -8.27 2.54 -0.36
CA THR A 23 -8.12 2.76 1.08
C THR A 23 -9.45 2.67 1.82
N SER A 24 -9.41 2.29 3.09
CA SER A 24 -10.57 2.24 4.00
C SER A 24 -11.07 3.62 4.45
N PHE A 25 -10.49 4.73 3.98
CA PHE A 25 -10.80 6.12 4.36
C PHE A 25 -11.39 6.96 3.21
N ILE A 26 -12.28 6.38 2.43
CA ILE A 26 -12.94 7.09 1.29
C ILE A 26 -14.08 7.99 1.76
N VAL A 27 -14.79 7.57 2.79
CA VAL A 27 -15.88 8.34 3.38
C VAL A 27 -15.58 8.52 4.88
N PRO A 28 -15.78 9.73 5.45
CA PRO A 28 -15.60 9.94 6.88
C PRO A 28 -16.43 8.95 7.71
N GLY A 29 -15.77 8.23 8.62
CA GLY A 29 -16.40 7.20 9.45
C GLY A 29 -15.46 6.06 9.80
N ASP A 30 -16.01 5.02 10.44
CA ASP A 30 -15.27 3.85 10.88
C ASP A 30 -14.89 2.92 9.70
N TYR A 31 -14.01 1.95 9.96
CA TYR A 31 -13.54 0.96 8.98
C TYR A 31 -14.68 0.13 8.40
N LEU A 32 -15.49 -0.52 9.23
CA LEU A 32 -16.53 -1.46 8.77
C LEU A 32 -17.57 -0.85 7.84
N PRO A 33 -18.11 0.37 8.08
CA PRO A 33 -18.98 1.05 7.12
C PRO A 33 -18.32 1.30 5.76
N ASN A 34 -17.05 1.73 5.74
CA ASN A 34 -16.27 1.93 4.50
C ASN A 34 -16.06 0.61 3.76
N VAL A 35 -15.57 -0.43 4.47
CA VAL A 35 -15.36 -1.77 3.91
C VAL A 35 -16.65 -2.29 3.27
N ARG A 36 -17.79 -2.24 3.97
CA ARG A 36 -19.08 -2.71 3.44
C ARG A 36 -19.57 -1.93 2.22
N GLY A 37 -19.34 -0.61 2.21
CA GLY A 37 -19.72 0.25 1.09
C GLY A 37 -18.86 0.05 -0.16
N LEU A 38 -17.58 -0.27 0.03
CA LEU A 38 -16.59 -0.44 -1.04
C LEU A 38 -16.51 -1.88 -1.57
N ALA A 39 -16.81 -2.88 -0.75
CA ALA A 39 -16.68 -4.30 -1.09
C ALA A 39 -17.37 -4.74 -2.41
N PRO A 40 -18.52 -4.17 -2.83
CA PRO A 40 -19.13 -4.51 -4.12
C PRO A 40 -18.30 -4.12 -5.35
N TRP A 41 -17.33 -3.21 -5.17
CA TRP A 41 -16.62 -2.54 -6.27
C TRP A 41 -15.18 -2.96 -6.46
N PHE A 42 -14.55 -3.56 -5.43
CA PHE A 42 -13.12 -3.86 -5.36
C PHE A 42 -12.85 -5.32 -4.99
N ASP A 43 -11.65 -5.80 -5.28
CA ASP A 43 -11.17 -7.13 -4.90
C ASP A 43 -10.64 -7.15 -3.47
N GLU A 44 -9.99 -6.06 -3.06
CA GLU A 44 -9.43 -5.87 -1.72
C GLU A 44 -9.75 -4.46 -1.20
N ILE A 45 -9.72 -4.32 0.13
CA ILE A 45 -9.67 -3.00 0.79
C ILE A 45 -8.33 -2.89 1.52
N GLU A 46 -7.64 -1.79 1.27
CA GLU A 46 -6.47 -1.43 2.05
C GLU A 46 -6.90 -0.85 3.39
N LEU A 47 -6.65 -1.63 4.43
CA LEU A 47 -6.90 -1.20 5.80
C LEU A 47 -5.78 -0.27 6.24
N LEU A 48 -6.04 1.02 6.19
CA LEU A 48 -5.06 2.06 6.46
C LEU A 48 -5.07 2.41 7.95
N PHE A 49 -3.97 2.10 8.62
CA PHE A 49 -3.78 2.39 10.04
C PHE A 49 -2.71 3.47 10.22
N PHE A 50 -3.13 4.68 10.57
CA PHE A 50 -2.20 5.81 10.68
C PHE A 50 -1.37 5.78 11.96
N GLU A 51 -1.97 5.34 13.07
CA GLU A 51 -1.37 5.41 14.40
C GLU A 51 -1.50 4.08 15.15
N ALA A 52 -0.47 3.74 15.91
CA ALA A 52 -0.43 2.57 16.78
C ALA A 52 -0.97 2.92 18.19
N ALA A 53 -2.25 3.28 18.29
CA ALA A 53 -2.91 3.55 19.57
C ALA A 53 -2.75 2.37 20.56
N GLU A 54 -2.83 2.62 21.86
CA GLU A 54 -2.51 1.63 22.90
C GLU A 54 -3.35 0.35 22.76
N ASP A 55 -4.65 0.47 22.49
CA ASP A 55 -5.60 -0.65 22.35
C ASP A 55 -5.80 -1.12 20.90
N PHE A 56 -4.92 -0.69 19.97
CA PHE A 56 -5.05 -1.06 18.57
C PHE A 56 -4.27 -2.34 18.20
N PRO A 57 -4.82 -3.22 17.32
CA PRO A 57 -6.21 -3.21 16.85
C PRO A 57 -7.17 -3.78 17.90
N ALA A 58 -8.33 -3.12 18.05
CA ALA A 58 -9.36 -3.63 18.95
C ALA A 58 -9.89 -5.00 18.45
N PRO A 59 -10.00 -6.05 19.30
CA PRO A 59 -10.48 -7.37 18.87
C PRO A 59 -11.82 -7.34 18.14
N ALA A 60 -12.75 -6.51 18.59
CA ALA A 60 -14.06 -6.36 17.94
C ALA A 60 -13.98 -5.80 16.51
N LEU A 61 -12.97 -4.99 16.20
CA LEU A 61 -12.72 -4.54 14.82
C LEU A 61 -12.25 -5.71 13.96
N VAL A 62 -11.28 -6.49 14.45
CA VAL A 62 -10.75 -7.65 13.72
C VAL A 62 -11.85 -8.67 13.45
N ASP A 63 -12.65 -9.01 14.46
CA ASP A 63 -13.80 -9.92 14.33
C ASP A 63 -14.80 -9.41 13.30
N GLY A 64 -15.10 -8.10 13.32
CA GLY A 64 -16.01 -7.49 12.37
C GLY A 64 -15.47 -7.51 10.93
N LEU A 65 -14.16 -7.31 10.73
CA LEU A 65 -13.51 -7.39 9.42
C LEU A 65 -13.48 -8.83 8.89
N VAL A 66 -13.19 -9.82 9.76
CA VAL A 66 -13.25 -11.25 9.40
C VAL A 66 -14.68 -11.63 8.99
N ALA A 67 -15.69 -11.18 9.74
CA ALA A 67 -17.09 -11.42 9.37
C ALA A 67 -17.44 -10.77 8.02
N ALA A 68 -16.98 -9.54 7.75
CA ALA A 68 -17.19 -8.88 6.47
C ALA A 68 -16.48 -9.60 5.31
N HIS A 69 -15.28 -10.14 5.52
CA HIS A 69 -14.59 -11.00 4.55
C HIS A 69 -15.46 -12.19 4.14
N HIS A 70 -15.96 -12.95 5.12
CA HIS A 70 -16.79 -14.13 4.85
C HIS A 70 -18.13 -13.80 4.21
N GLU A 71 -18.75 -12.70 4.61
CA GLU A 71 -20.07 -12.28 4.11
C GLU A 71 -20.01 -11.74 2.68
N LEU A 72 -18.97 -10.94 2.36
CA LEU A 72 -18.89 -10.15 1.12
C LEU A 72 -17.84 -10.70 0.13
N GLY A 73 -17.02 -11.66 0.56
CA GLY A 73 -15.90 -12.19 -0.23
C GLY A 73 -14.84 -11.14 -0.55
N ILE A 74 -14.69 -10.09 0.29
CA ILE A 74 -13.71 -9.03 0.09
C ILE A 74 -12.37 -9.42 0.69
N GLY A 75 -11.26 -9.22 -0.05
CA GLY A 75 -9.91 -9.36 0.47
C GLY A 75 -9.42 -8.12 1.21
N TYR A 76 -8.26 -8.25 1.85
CA TYR A 76 -7.60 -7.14 2.52
C TYR A 76 -6.12 -7.11 2.17
N ASN A 77 -5.57 -5.92 2.09
CA ASN A 77 -4.17 -5.62 2.37
C ASN A 77 -4.12 -4.58 3.51
N VAL A 78 -2.98 -4.42 4.13
CA VAL A 78 -2.85 -3.58 5.34
C VAL A 78 -1.77 -2.55 5.13
N HIS A 79 -2.07 -1.28 5.37
CA HIS A 79 -1.07 -0.25 5.55
C HIS A 79 -0.81 -0.08 7.06
N LEU A 80 0.41 -0.37 7.49
CA LEU A 80 0.80 -0.38 8.90
C LEU A 80 0.94 1.04 9.46
N PRO A 81 0.83 1.23 10.79
CA PRO A 81 1.04 2.51 11.43
C PRO A 81 2.39 3.14 11.10
N VAL A 82 2.39 4.44 10.84
CA VAL A 82 3.59 5.20 10.42
C VAL A 82 4.26 5.98 11.56
N ASP A 83 3.63 6.01 12.73
CA ASP A 83 4.05 6.75 13.92
C ASP A 83 5.06 6.02 14.81
N LEU A 84 5.30 4.72 14.57
CA LEU A 84 6.25 3.93 15.36
C LEU A 84 7.71 4.22 14.95
N PRO A 85 8.60 4.59 15.90
CA PRO A 85 9.98 4.98 15.61
C PRO A 85 10.91 3.78 15.37
N LEU A 86 10.65 3.04 14.28
CA LEU A 86 11.36 1.79 13.92
C LEU A 86 12.86 2.00 13.65
N CYS A 87 13.26 3.19 13.25
CA CYS A 87 14.65 3.52 12.93
C CYS A 87 15.31 4.46 13.95
N ASP A 88 14.76 4.59 15.16
CA ASP A 88 15.31 5.45 16.23
C ASP A 88 16.76 5.06 16.57
N PRO A 89 17.67 6.02 16.84
CA PRO A 89 19.04 5.72 17.21
C PRO A 89 19.18 4.92 18.52
N HIS A 90 18.20 4.99 19.44
CA HIS A 90 18.22 4.24 20.71
C HIS A 90 17.63 2.85 20.52
N ALA A 91 18.44 1.81 20.71
CA ALA A 91 18.03 0.41 20.50
C ALA A 91 16.79 -0.02 21.32
N GLY A 92 16.65 0.49 22.55
CA GLY A 92 15.48 0.19 23.39
C GLY A 92 14.19 0.73 22.79
N VAL A 93 14.21 1.95 22.21
CA VAL A 93 13.06 2.57 21.52
C VAL A 93 12.71 1.79 20.27
N ARG A 94 13.69 1.47 19.41
CA ARG A 94 13.49 0.65 18.21
C ARG A 94 12.87 -0.70 18.54
N ARG A 95 13.41 -1.39 19.57
CA ARG A 95 12.90 -2.71 19.96
C ARG A 95 11.45 -2.64 20.43
N GLN A 96 11.11 -1.64 21.25
CA GLN A 96 9.74 -1.44 21.70
C GLN A 96 8.78 -1.18 20.53
N ALA A 97 9.18 -0.31 19.60
CA ALA A 97 8.41 -0.01 18.38
C ALA A 97 8.24 -1.26 17.50
N ALA A 98 9.32 -2.03 17.28
CA ALA A 98 9.29 -3.24 16.46
C ALA A 98 8.42 -4.35 17.09
N VAL A 99 8.53 -4.58 18.40
CA VAL A 99 7.69 -5.55 19.12
C VAL A 99 6.22 -5.14 19.07
N ARG A 100 5.93 -3.83 19.21
CA ARG A 100 4.58 -3.30 19.06
C ARG A 100 4.02 -3.53 17.65
N MET A 101 4.80 -3.23 16.61
CA MET A 101 4.42 -3.47 15.21
C MET A 101 4.17 -4.97 14.96
N GLY A 102 5.04 -5.85 15.44
CA GLY A 102 4.86 -7.29 15.32
C GLY A 102 3.60 -7.79 16.05
N ALA A 103 3.28 -7.22 17.21
CA ALA A 103 2.05 -7.55 17.94
C ALA A 103 0.80 -7.11 17.18
N ILE A 104 0.83 -5.95 16.50
CA ILE A 104 -0.25 -5.49 15.62
C ILE A 104 -0.44 -6.47 14.46
N LEU A 105 0.63 -6.83 13.75
CA LEU A 105 0.58 -7.81 12.65
C LEU A 105 0.01 -9.15 13.12
N LYS A 106 0.43 -9.64 14.29
CA LYS A 106 -0.09 -10.88 14.86
C LYS A 106 -1.58 -10.79 15.18
N ALA A 107 -2.05 -9.66 15.71
CA ALA A 107 -3.47 -9.43 15.97
C ALA A 107 -4.30 -9.35 14.68
N LEU A 108 -3.71 -8.86 13.58
CA LEU A 108 -4.34 -8.78 12.25
C LEU A 108 -4.24 -10.10 11.45
N ALA A 109 -3.49 -11.10 11.92
CA ALA A 109 -3.31 -12.38 11.21
C ALA A 109 -4.61 -13.06 10.77
N PRO A 110 -5.73 -13.01 11.54
CA PRO A 110 -7.01 -13.61 11.12
C PRO A 110 -7.59 -13.02 9.84
N LEU A 111 -7.18 -11.82 9.42
CA LEU A 111 -7.63 -11.18 8.18
C LEU A 111 -7.02 -11.83 6.94
N ALA A 112 -5.96 -12.62 7.07
CA ALA A 112 -5.22 -13.24 5.97
C ALA A 112 -4.86 -12.24 4.86
N ALA A 113 -4.51 -10.98 5.24
CA ALA A 113 -4.21 -9.90 4.31
C ALA A 113 -3.17 -10.32 3.25
N SER A 114 -3.32 -9.90 2.01
CA SER A 114 -2.42 -10.26 0.90
C SER A 114 -0.99 -9.78 1.13
N THR A 115 -0.84 -8.58 1.67
CA THR A 115 0.44 -7.98 2.10
C THR A 115 0.21 -6.95 3.20
N ALA A 116 1.29 -6.58 3.89
CA ALA A 116 1.31 -5.47 4.85
C ALA A 116 2.39 -4.46 4.44
N THR A 117 1.98 -3.23 4.17
CA THR A 117 2.87 -2.13 3.76
C THR A 117 3.52 -1.49 4.98
N LEU A 118 4.84 -1.30 4.94
CA LEU A 118 5.66 -0.79 6.04
C LEU A 118 6.47 0.42 5.62
N HIS A 119 6.39 1.50 6.39
CA HIS A 119 7.29 2.65 6.29
C HIS A 119 8.56 2.45 7.13
N LEU A 120 9.72 2.67 6.51
CA LEU A 120 11.01 2.74 7.20
C LEU A 120 11.55 4.16 7.07
N ASN A 121 11.01 5.07 7.86
CA ASN A 121 11.32 6.50 7.77
C ASN A 121 12.82 6.78 7.97
N LEU A 122 13.40 7.62 7.08
CA LEU A 122 14.75 8.13 7.23
C LEU A 122 14.70 9.42 8.07
N PRO A 123 15.26 9.45 9.30
CA PRO A 123 15.27 10.68 10.10
C PRO A 123 16.05 11.79 9.39
N ALA A 124 15.46 12.98 9.27
CA ALA A 124 16.20 14.17 8.81
C ALA A 124 17.19 14.63 9.90
N PRO A 125 18.42 15.02 9.59
CA PRO A 125 19.06 15.27 8.29
C PRO A 125 20.07 14.21 7.85
N GLU A 126 19.86 12.94 8.16
CA GLU A 126 20.88 11.86 8.08
C GLU A 126 21.09 11.29 6.67
N ARG A 127 21.35 12.13 5.66
CA ARG A 127 21.58 11.67 4.28
C ARG A 127 23.05 11.35 3.95
N GLY A 128 23.99 11.52 4.90
CA GLY A 128 25.41 11.18 4.73
C GLY A 128 25.66 9.67 4.73
N ALA A 129 26.72 9.20 4.04
CA ALA A 129 27.00 7.77 3.86
C ALA A 129 27.13 6.97 5.19
N SER A 130 27.73 7.55 6.25
CA SER A 130 27.85 6.88 7.55
C SER A 130 26.52 6.82 8.29
N SER A 131 25.73 7.89 8.25
CA SER A 131 24.39 7.95 8.84
C SER A 131 23.44 6.99 8.15
N ARG A 132 23.50 6.93 6.82
CA ARG A 132 22.73 5.96 6.03
C ARG A 132 23.04 4.51 6.43
N ARG A 133 24.32 4.14 6.59
CA ARG A 133 24.69 2.78 7.03
C ARG A 133 24.16 2.45 8.44
N ARG A 134 24.16 3.43 9.36
CA ARG A 134 23.55 3.23 10.69
C ARG A 134 22.05 3.03 10.59
N TRP A 135 21.36 3.87 9.83
CA TRP A 135 19.92 3.75 9.58
C TRP A 135 19.55 2.40 8.94
N GLN A 136 20.30 1.94 7.94
CA GLN A 136 20.12 0.62 7.32
C GLN A 136 20.27 -0.52 8.37
N ALA A 137 21.24 -0.42 9.26
CA ALA A 137 21.40 -1.38 10.35
C ALA A 137 20.23 -1.35 11.33
N HIS A 138 19.75 -0.15 11.67
CA HIS A 138 18.56 0.04 12.53
C HIS A 138 17.30 -0.53 11.88
N ALA A 139 17.06 -0.23 10.60
CA ALA A 139 15.95 -0.78 9.84
C ALA A 139 15.97 -2.31 9.80
N ARG A 140 17.14 -2.91 9.50
CA ARG A 140 17.31 -4.36 9.49
C ARG A 140 17.01 -5.00 10.85
N GLU A 141 17.52 -4.41 11.94
CA GLU A 141 17.28 -4.89 13.30
C GLU A 141 15.78 -4.81 13.66
N ALA A 142 15.13 -3.68 13.40
CA ALA A 142 13.73 -3.49 13.70
C ALA A 142 12.84 -4.46 12.89
N VAL A 143 13.08 -4.61 11.60
CA VAL A 143 12.31 -5.54 10.76
C VAL A 143 12.50 -6.99 11.20
N ALA A 144 13.72 -7.40 11.57
CA ALA A 144 13.96 -8.73 12.09
C ALA A 144 13.12 -8.99 13.37
N TRP A 145 13.05 -8.03 14.29
CA TRP A 145 12.19 -8.15 15.49
C TRP A 145 10.68 -8.14 15.15
N ILE A 146 10.25 -7.39 14.14
CA ILE A 146 8.86 -7.42 13.65
C ILE A 146 8.51 -8.84 13.18
N LEU A 147 9.34 -9.43 12.32
CA LEU A 147 9.12 -10.76 11.77
C LEU A 147 9.12 -11.84 12.86
N GLU A 148 10.10 -11.78 13.79
CA GLU A 148 10.17 -12.68 14.93
C GLU A 148 8.92 -12.61 15.83
N THR A 149 8.39 -11.39 16.05
CA THR A 149 7.23 -11.18 16.94
C THR A 149 5.93 -11.58 16.26
N SER A 150 5.77 -11.30 14.96
CA SER A 150 4.53 -11.50 14.21
C SER A 150 4.37 -12.91 13.65
N ASP A 151 5.47 -13.66 13.52
CA ASP A 151 5.51 -14.93 12.78
C ASP A 151 5.05 -14.80 11.31
N LEU A 152 5.26 -13.60 10.73
CA LEU A 152 4.91 -13.28 9.35
C LEU A 152 6.05 -13.68 8.42
N ASP A 153 5.70 -14.26 7.27
CA ASP A 153 6.63 -14.43 6.15
C ASP A 153 7.10 -13.07 5.64
N GLY A 154 8.41 -12.88 5.51
CA GLY A 154 9.01 -11.64 5.05
C GLY A 154 8.44 -11.14 3.73
N ARG A 155 8.14 -12.04 2.79
CA ARG A 155 7.50 -11.69 1.50
C ARG A 155 6.16 -10.99 1.64
N ARG A 156 5.46 -11.20 2.73
CA ARG A 156 4.18 -10.53 3.02
C ARG A 156 4.32 -9.18 3.73
N LEU A 157 5.55 -8.75 4.01
CA LEU A 157 5.86 -7.43 4.55
C LEU A 157 6.51 -6.59 3.45
N SER A 158 5.77 -5.67 2.86
CA SER A 158 6.20 -4.84 1.74
C SER A 158 6.75 -3.50 2.21
N VAL A 159 8.04 -3.26 1.97
CA VAL A 159 8.67 -1.96 2.25
C VAL A 159 8.27 -0.97 1.18
N GLU A 160 7.76 0.18 1.59
CA GLU A 160 7.28 1.22 0.68
C GLU A 160 8.38 2.18 0.22
N THR A 161 8.29 2.62 -1.04
CA THR A 161 9.07 3.74 -1.56
C THR A 161 8.62 5.04 -0.91
N LEU A 162 9.57 5.75 -0.29
CA LEU A 162 9.33 7.03 0.39
C LEU A 162 10.18 8.15 -0.24
N ASP A 163 10.66 9.09 0.57
CA ASP A 163 11.44 10.28 0.15
C ASP A 163 12.97 10.01 -0.01
N TYR A 164 13.36 8.76 -0.10
CA TYR A 164 14.74 8.30 -0.34
C TYR A 164 14.78 7.16 -1.38
N PRO A 165 15.92 6.94 -2.06
CA PRO A 165 16.06 5.81 -2.98
C PRO A 165 15.88 4.46 -2.26
N LEU A 166 14.92 3.64 -2.72
CA LEU A 166 14.64 2.32 -2.10
C LEU A 166 15.86 1.38 -2.16
N GLU A 167 16.75 1.58 -3.13
CA GLU A 167 18.02 0.88 -3.27
C GLU A 167 18.90 0.97 -2.01
N TRP A 168 18.70 1.98 -1.20
CA TRP A 168 19.40 2.07 0.09
C TRP A 168 18.99 0.96 1.05
N LEU A 169 17.82 0.36 0.87
CA LEU A 169 17.34 -0.77 1.65
C LEU A 169 17.49 -2.13 0.93
N ALA A 170 18.11 -2.18 -0.26
CA ALA A 170 18.22 -3.42 -1.04
C ALA A 170 18.78 -4.58 -0.21
N ASP A 171 19.90 -4.37 0.50
CA ASP A 171 20.50 -5.40 1.34
C ASP A 171 19.57 -5.86 2.49
N VAL A 172 18.72 -4.97 3.02
CA VAL A 172 17.75 -5.31 4.07
C VAL A 172 16.61 -6.12 3.47
N ILE A 173 16.07 -5.66 2.34
CA ILE A 173 14.98 -6.33 1.60
C ILE A 173 15.40 -7.73 1.18
N GLU A 174 16.61 -7.90 0.64
CA GLU A 174 17.12 -9.19 0.19
C GLU A 174 17.42 -10.13 1.37
N ALA A 175 18.10 -9.61 2.42
CA ALA A 175 18.51 -10.43 3.56
C ALA A 175 17.34 -10.94 4.41
N LEU A 176 16.21 -10.24 4.44
CA LEU A 176 15.01 -10.59 5.20
C LEU A 176 13.88 -11.09 4.30
N ASP A 177 14.15 -11.27 3.00
CA ASP A 177 13.22 -11.72 1.95
C ASP A 177 11.91 -10.93 1.94
N LEU A 178 12.01 -9.58 1.96
CA LEU A 178 10.84 -8.70 2.03
C LEU A 178 10.18 -8.49 0.67
N GLY A 179 8.88 -8.17 0.70
CA GLY A 179 8.15 -7.57 -0.40
C GLY A 179 8.46 -6.09 -0.58
N VAL A 180 7.97 -5.53 -1.66
CA VAL A 180 8.10 -4.10 -2.01
C VAL A 180 6.72 -3.54 -2.35
N CYS A 181 6.43 -2.36 -1.80
CA CYS A 181 5.35 -1.49 -2.23
C CYS A 181 5.95 -0.35 -3.05
N LEU A 182 5.59 -0.25 -4.32
CA LEU A 182 5.95 0.90 -5.14
C LEU A 182 4.82 1.92 -5.11
N ASP A 183 5.06 3.03 -4.44
CA ASP A 183 4.16 4.19 -4.46
C ASP A 183 4.55 5.11 -5.60
N PHE A 184 3.68 5.24 -6.59
CA PHE A 184 3.96 6.02 -7.80
C PHE A 184 3.90 7.53 -7.56
N GLY A 185 3.13 7.98 -6.57
CA GLY A 185 3.14 9.39 -6.19
C GLY A 185 4.44 9.78 -5.50
N HIS A 186 4.93 8.96 -4.56
CA HIS A 186 6.22 9.19 -3.91
C HIS A 186 7.38 9.16 -4.92
N LEU A 187 7.38 8.21 -5.85
CA LEU A 187 8.36 8.16 -6.95
C LEU A 187 8.30 9.42 -7.82
N ALA A 188 7.08 9.92 -8.14
CA ALA A 188 6.91 11.16 -8.90
C ALA A 188 7.46 12.38 -8.14
N LEU A 189 7.18 12.50 -6.85
CA LEU A 189 7.72 13.58 -6.01
C LEU A 189 9.24 13.54 -5.90
N ALA A 190 9.81 12.34 -5.88
CA ALA A 190 11.26 12.13 -5.87
C ALA A 190 11.92 12.29 -7.24
N GLY A 191 11.14 12.46 -8.32
CA GLY A 191 11.64 12.55 -9.69
C GLY A 191 12.25 11.25 -10.22
N VAL A 192 11.80 10.09 -9.72
CA VAL A 192 12.25 8.76 -10.11
C VAL A 192 11.44 8.27 -11.31
N ASP A 193 12.11 7.66 -12.27
CA ASP A 193 11.44 7.02 -13.42
C ASP A 193 10.69 5.76 -12.95
N TRP A 194 9.38 5.72 -13.22
CA TRP A 194 8.51 4.63 -12.79
C TRP A 194 8.81 3.31 -13.48
N THR A 195 9.24 3.35 -14.75
CA THR A 195 9.59 2.15 -15.51
C THR A 195 10.86 1.52 -14.95
N GLU A 196 11.89 2.32 -14.68
CA GLU A 196 13.14 1.85 -14.09
C GLU A 196 12.90 1.29 -12.68
N ALA A 197 12.15 2.02 -11.84
CA ALA A 197 11.79 1.55 -10.49
C ALA A 197 11.03 0.23 -10.54
N TYR A 198 10.02 0.11 -11.40
CA TYR A 198 9.26 -1.15 -11.56
C TYR A 198 10.14 -2.29 -12.06
N GLN A 199 10.94 -2.08 -13.10
CA GLN A 199 11.86 -3.12 -13.62
C GLN A 199 12.83 -3.61 -12.56
N ARG A 200 13.34 -2.71 -11.73
CA ARG A 200 14.27 -3.05 -10.64
C ARG A 200 13.62 -3.91 -9.57
N TRP A 201 12.37 -3.66 -9.22
CA TRP A 201 11.71 -4.28 -8.08
C TRP A 201 10.58 -5.26 -8.45
N ALA A 202 10.29 -5.47 -9.75
CA ALA A 202 9.15 -6.26 -10.23
C ALA A 202 9.04 -7.65 -9.59
N SER A 203 10.17 -8.34 -9.35
CA SER A 203 10.18 -9.68 -8.73
C SER A 203 9.81 -9.69 -7.24
N ARG A 204 9.79 -8.52 -6.60
CA ARG A 204 9.44 -8.33 -5.18
C ARG A 204 8.27 -7.39 -4.96
N CYS A 205 7.75 -6.80 -6.03
CA CYS A 205 6.64 -5.85 -5.96
C CYS A 205 5.32 -6.63 -5.85
N ASP A 206 4.76 -6.67 -4.66
CA ASP A 206 3.50 -7.35 -4.38
C ASP A 206 2.30 -6.38 -4.37
N ILE A 207 2.58 -5.07 -4.20
CA ILE A 207 1.57 -4.01 -4.20
C ILE A 207 2.11 -2.74 -4.86
N LEU A 208 1.23 -2.06 -5.59
CA LEU A 208 1.43 -0.71 -6.12
C LEU A 208 0.44 0.23 -5.43
N HIS A 209 0.92 1.35 -4.87
CA HIS A 209 0.08 2.49 -4.53
C HIS A 209 -0.01 3.41 -5.74
N LEU A 210 -1.22 3.65 -6.19
CA LEU A 210 -1.47 4.36 -7.44
C LEU A 210 -2.33 5.59 -7.21
N HIS A 211 -1.72 6.74 -7.37
CA HIS A 211 -2.35 8.06 -7.33
C HIS A 211 -1.52 9.05 -8.16
N ALA A 212 -2.10 10.18 -8.51
CA ALA A 212 -1.39 11.23 -9.22
C ALA A 212 -0.79 12.26 -8.25
N VAL A 213 0.15 13.04 -8.75
CA VAL A 213 0.71 14.23 -8.08
C VAL A 213 0.31 15.47 -8.86
N GLN A 214 -0.18 16.50 -8.17
CA GLN A 214 -0.50 17.79 -8.73
C GLN A 214 -0.02 18.91 -7.80
N ASP A 215 0.65 19.91 -8.34
CA ASP A 215 1.17 21.06 -7.58
C ASP A 215 2.06 20.64 -6.38
N GLY A 216 2.85 19.57 -6.56
CA GLY A 216 3.74 19.03 -5.54
C GLY A 216 3.03 18.31 -4.38
N ARG A 217 1.76 17.96 -4.54
CA ARG A 217 0.96 17.18 -3.59
C ARG A 217 0.57 15.85 -4.21
N ASP A 218 0.62 14.80 -3.42
CA ASP A 218 0.22 13.44 -3.75
C ASP A 218 -1.28 13.18 -3.51
N HIS A 219 -1.68 11.93 -3.65
CA HIS A 219 -3.05 11.41 -3.47
C HIS A 219 -4.12 12.09 -4.33
N HIS A 220 -3.72 12.64 -5.49
CA HIS A 220 -4.66 13.13 -6.49
C HIS A 220 -5.23 11.99 -7.35
N PRO A 221 -6.45 12.16 -7.92
CA PRO A 221 -7.07 11.14 -8.76
C PRO A 221 -6.28 10.93 -10.07
N LEU A 222 -6.42 9.73 -10.66
CA LEU A 222 -5.61 9.28 -11.80
C LEU A 222 -5.77 10.12 -13.08
N ASP A 223 -6.86 10.83 -13.25
CA ASP A 223 -7.04 11.74 -14.37
C ASP A 223 -6.17 13.03 -14.24
N CYS A 224 -5.48 13.21 -13.11
CA CYS A 224 -4.44 14.23 -12.92
C CYS A 224 -3.02 13.74 -13.27
N LEU A 225 -2.86 12.52 -13.77
CA LEU A 225 -1.56 12.02 -14.24
C LEU A 225 -0.99 12.93 -15.32
N GLY A 226 0.29 13.25 -15.22
CA GLY A 226 1.00 14.09 -16.20
C GLY A 226 1.16 13.42 -17.57
N PRO A 227 1.62 14.18 -18.58
CA PRO A 227 1.86 13.66 -19.92
C PRO A 227 2.78 12.44 -19.92
N GLY A 228 2.35 11.34 -20.55
CA GLY A 228 3.10 10.09 -20.64
C GLY A 228 2.99 9.18 -19.41
N GLN A 229 2.70 9.70 -18.23
CA GLN A 229 2.57 8.88 -17.02
C GLN A 229 1.45 7.84 -17.14
N GLY A 230 0.32 8.22 -17.74
CA GLY A 230 -0.78 7.31 -18.00
C GLY A 230 -0.40 6.13 -18.91
N ASP A 231 0.49 6.32 -19.88
CA ASP A 231 1.00 5.23 -20.73
C ASP A 231 1.93 4.29 -19.96
N VAL A 232 2.79 4.85 -19.11
CA VAL A 232 3.67 4.06 -18.24
C VAL A 232 2.84 3.21 -17.30
N VAL A 233 1.82 3.77 -16.64
CA VAL A 233 0.89 3.03 -15.77
C VAL A 233 0.23 1.90 -16.55
N ARG A 234 -0.35 2.17 -17.73
CA ARG A 234 -1.00 1.14 -18.56
C ARG A 234 -0.05 -0.01 -18.89
N ASN A 235 1.19 0.30 -19.28
CA ASN A 235 2.19 -0.71 -19.64
C ASN A 235 2.57 -1.58 -18.42
N ILE A 236 2.75 -1.00 -17.26
CA ILE A 236 3.05 -1.74 -16.02
C ILE A 236 1.86 -2.63 -15.63
N LEU A 237 0.66 -2.07 -15.60
CA LEU A 237 -0.56 -2.79 -15.19
C LEU A 237 -0.93 -3.94 -16.14
N ALA A 238 -0.51 -3.88 -17.41
CA ALA A 238 -0.74 -4.96 -18.37
C ALA A 238 -0.06 -6.29 -17.98
N THR A 239 1.01 -6.24 -17.18
CA THR A 239 1.79 -7.41 -16.77
C THR A 239 1.82 -7.64 -15.26
N PHE A 240 1.34 -6.68 -14.48
CA PHE A 240 1.29 -6.78 -13.03
C PHE A 240 0.16 -7.70 -12.57
N SER A 241 0.42 -8.54 -11.58
CA SER A 241 -0.55 -9.51 -11.03
C SER A 241 -0.75 -9.42 -9.52
N GLY A 242 -0.07 -8.47 -8.85
CA GLY A 242 -0.22 -8.21 -7.42
C GLY A 242 -1.48 -7.42 -7.07
N THR A 243 -1.40 -6.56 -6.08
CA THR A 243 -2.47 -5.63 -5.69
C THR A 243 -2.16 -4.22 -6.16
N VAL A 244 -3.15 -3.55 -6.75
CA VAL A 244 -3.08 -2.11 -7.08
C VAL A 244 -4.05 -1.39 -6.16
N SER A 245 -3.54 -0.61 -5.22
CA SER A 245 -4.35 0.21 -4.33
C SER A 245 -4.46 1.64 -4.86
N LEU A 246 -5.70 2.09 -5.08
CA LEU A 246 -5.99 3.49 -5.37
C LEU A 246 -5.90 4.28 -4.07
N GLU A 247 -4.75 4.89 -3.84
CA GLU A 247 -4.51 5.61 -2.59
C GLU A 247 -4.98 7.06 -2.69
N VAL A 248 -6.28 7.21 -2.61
CA VAL A 248 -6.98 8.51 -2.57
C VAL A 248 -7.91 8.54 -1.36
N PHE A 249 -8.20 9.75 -0.83
CA PHE A 249 -8.87 9.92 0.47
C PHE A 249 -10.22 10.64 0.35
N SER A 250 -10.89 10.50 -0.78
CA SER A 250 -12.24 11.04 -0.93
C SER A 250 -13.03 10.30 -2.02
N LEU A 251 -14.34 10.22 -1.84
CA LEU A 251 -15.22 9.61 -2.83
C LEU A 251 -15.18 10.32 -4.21
N PRO A 252 -15.08 11.65 -4.31
CA PRO A 252 -14.89 12.31 -5.60
C PRO A 252 -13.59 11.92 -6.30
N ALA A 253 -12.46 11.83 -5.58
CA ALA A 253 -11.18 11.41 -6.14
C ALA A 253 -11.21 9.94 -6.57
N LEU A 254 -11.82 9.06 -5.76
CA LEU A 254 -11.99 7.65 -6.11
C LEU A 254 -12.83 7.47 -7.38
N ARG A 255 -13.93 8.20 -7.53
CA ARG A 255 -14.79 8.16 -8.73
C ARG A 255 -14.02 8.53 -10.00
N ARG A 256 -13.18 9.56 -9.93
CA ARG A 256 -12.33 10.01 -11.05
C ARG A 256 -11.28 8.95 -11.39
N SER A 257 -10.62 8.36 -10.38
CA SER A 257 -9.63 7.28 -10.58
C SER A 257 -10.26 6.03 -11.21
N VAL A 258 -11.43 5.60 -10.73
CA VAL A 258 -12.17 4.46 -11.30
C VAL A 258 -12.62 4.74 -12.73
N ALA A 259 -13.09 5.96 -13.03
CA ALA A 259 -13.46 6.34 -14.39
C ALA A 259 -12.26 6.28 -15.35
N TRP A 260 -11.08 6.71 -14.90
CA TRP A 260 -9.84 6.63 -15.67
C TRP A 260 -9.44 5.18 -15.95
N LEU A 261 -9.46 4.30 -14.93
CA LEU A 261 -9.16 2.87 -15.10
C LEU A 261 -10.14 2.17 -16.05
N ALA A 262 -11.43 2.48 -15.97
CA ALA A 262 -12.45 1.91 -16.85
C ALA A 262 -12.22 2.23 -18.34
N GLN A 263 -11.59 3.37 -18.64
CA GLN A 263 -11.23 3.75 -20.02
C GLN A 263 -10.04 2.93 -20.55
N MET A 264 -9.17 2.43 -19.69
CA MET A 264 -8.05 1.56 -20.12
C MET A 264 -8.54 0.30 -20.80
N GLU A 265 -9.59 -0.34 -20.28
CA GLU A 265 -10.17 -1.55 -20.88
C GLU A 265 -10.79 -1.29 -22.25
N SER A 266 -11.41 -0.12 -22.45
CA SER A 266 -12.07 0.24 -23.69
C SER A 266 -11.07 0.48 -24.84
N GLY A 267 -9.86 0.98 -24.52
CA GLY A 267 -8.79 1.25 -25.49
C GLY A 267 -8.12 -0.03 -26.04
N THR A 268 -8.00 -1.07 -25.23
CA THR A 268 -7.44 -2.37 -25.67
C THR A 268 -8.38 -3.15 -26.59
N ALA A 269 -9.70 -2.97 -26.46
CA ALA A 269 -10.69 -3.61 -27.33
C ALA A 269 -10.67 -3.06 -28.76
N THR A 270 -10.18 -1.85 -28.98
CA THR A 270 -10.13 -1.22 -30.32
C THR A 270 -8.91 -1.68 -31.12
N ALA A 271 -7.80 -1.99 -30.46
CA ALA A 271 -6.56 -2.44 -31.10
C ALA A 271 -6.64 -3.88 -31.66
N CYS A 272 -7.47 -4.76 -31.07
CA CYS A 272 -7.65 -6.15 -31.52
C CYS A 272 -8.67 -6.33 -32.66
N ARG A 273 -9.40 -5.28 -33.10
CA ARG A 273 -10.40 -5.39 -34.19
C ARG A 273 -9.93 -4.90 -35.55
N ASN A 274 -8.70 -4.41 -35.67
CA ASN A 274 -8.11 -3.87 -36.92
C ASN A 274 -6.85 -4.64 -37.38
N GLY A 275 -6.72 -5.92 -37.03
CA GLY A 275 -5.67 -6.81 -37.52
C GLY A 275 -6.24 -7.94 -38.38
#